data_fd5082963ee3ac0e903aafa185c858a7
#
_entry.id   fd5082963ee3ac0e903aafa185c858a7
#
_cell.length_a   1.000
_cell.length_b   1.000
_cell.length_c   1.000
_cell.angle_alpha   90.00
_cell.angle_beta   90.00
_cell.angle_gamma   90.00
#
_symmetry.space_group_name_H-M   'P 1'
#
loop_
_entity.id
_entity.type
_entity.pdbx_description
1 polymer ?
#
loop_
_entity_poly.entity_id
_entity_poly.type
_entity_poly.pdbx_seq_one_letter_code
_entity_poly.pdbx_strand_id
1 'polypeptide(L)'
;ITTEMLQWIQPIVRDRSQNELSLFTANLSSELFQLPAGPVAFATGYEYRKYEGSYQPDPLTVIGHYNGVPSLPTSGSYDVNEAYLELSIPVFAKSALGERLDLSLAGRYSDYSTFGGEFTPKYGLRWQVTNDLVLRTSYAEGFRAPTIGELYGSAARGDFEISDPCSIGLGGTPPRGDASNCAALGVPGGYQQANSQISVTTGGNLALEP
;
A
#
# COMPACT_ATOMS: atom_id res chain seq x y z
N ILE A 1 -29.42 37.95 7.06
CA ILE A 1 -29.35 36.59 6.50
C ILE A 1 -30.37 35.75 7.29
N THR A 2 -31.33 35.15 6.62
CA THR A 2 -32.32 34.28 7.25
C THR A 2 -31.78 32.85 7.39
N THR A 3 -32.37 32.03 8.24
CA THR A 3 -32.03 30.62 8.39
C THR A 3 -32.19 29.85 7.07
N GLU A 4 -33.18 30.19 6.27
CA GLU A 4 -33.41 29.59 4.96
C GLU A 4 -32.32 29.96 3.96
N MET A 5 -31.82 31.19 3.96
CA MET A 5 -30.68 31.61 3.15
C MET A 5 -29.40 30.85 3.53
N LEU A 6 -29.18 30.64 4.85
CA LEU A 6 -28.04 29.87 5.34
C LEU A 6 -28.14 28.40 4.91
N GLN A 7 -29.30 27.78 5.00
CA GLN A 7 -29.51 26.39 4.55
C GLN A 7 -29.32 26.24 3.04
N TRP A 8 -29.62 27.24 2.26
CA TRP A 8 -29.38 27.23 0.82
C TRP A 8 -27.89 27.38 0.47
N ILE A 9 -27.16 28.24 1.20
CA ILE A 9 -25.73 28.50 0.97
C ILE A 9 -24.87 27.36 1.56
N GLN A 10 -25.31 26.73 2.63
CA GLN A 10 -24.60 25.69 3.36
C GLN A 10 -25.48 24.41 3.48
N PRO A 11 -25.73 23.71 2.37
CA PRO A 11 -26.49 22.47 2.43
C PRO A 11 -25.72 21.40 3.23
N ILE A 12 -26.48 20.56 3.92
CA ILE A 12 -25.91 19.38 4.56
C ILE A 12 -25.70 18.33 3.47
N VAL A 13 -24.47 17.99 3.19
CA VAL A 13 -24.10 16.91 2.27
C VAL A 13 -23.85 15.61 3.07
N ARG A 14 -24.17 14.47 2.45
CA ARG A 14 -24.06 13.16 3.06
C ARG A 14 -23.41 12.18 2.10
N ASP A 15 -22.18 11.84 2.38
CA ASP A 15 -21.47 10.79 1.68
C ASP A 15 -21.70 9.44 2.38
N ARG A 16 -21.67 8.38 1.61
CA ARG A 16 -21.73 7.01 2.12
C ARG A 16 -20.50 6.26 1.64
N SER A 17 -19.79 5.62 2.57
CA SER A 17 -18.70 4.70 2.27
C SER A 17 -18.98 3.35 2.93
N GLN A 18 -18.66 2.27 2.21
CA GLN A 18 -18.79 0.91 2.70
C GLN A 18 -17.56 0.12 2.28
N ASN A 19 -16.98 -0.62 3.24
CA ASN A 19 -15.92 -1.57 2.98
C ASN A 19 -16.30 -2.90 3.61
N GLU A 20 -16.18 -3.97 2.83
CA GLU A 20 -16.45 -5.33 3.26
C GLU A 20 -15.21 -6.20 3.05
N LEU A 21 -14.94 -7.07 4.01
CA LEU A 21 -13.90 -8.09 3.95
C LEU A 21 -14.54 -9.44 4.26
N SER A 22 -14.49 -10.34 3.28
CA SER A 22 -14.80 -11.76 3.48
C SER A 22 -13.49 -12.53 3.61
N LEU A 23 -13.34 -13.30 4.68
CA LEU A 23 -12.12 -14.00 5.02
C LEU A 23 -12.43 -15.48 5.31
N PHE A 24 -11.68 -16.37 4.69
CA PHE A 24 -11.62 -17.79 5.04
C PHE A 24 -10.17 -18.20 5.26
N THR A 25 -9.88 -18.88 6.36
CA THR A 25 -8.54 -19.39 6.67
C THR A 25 -8.60 -20.84 7.12
N ALA A 26 -7.61 -21.63 6.68
CA ALA A 26 -7.37 -22.99 7.16
C ALA A 26 -5.89 -23.17 7.44
N ASN A 27 -5.55 -23.56 8.66
CA ASN A 27 -4.16 -23.66 9.12
C ASN A 27 -3.91 -25.04 9.71
N LEU A 28 -2.70 -25.58 9.48
CA LEU A 28 -2.22 -26.83 10.00
C LEU A 28 -0.78 -26.64 10.51
N SER A 29 -0.49 -27.15 11.69
CA SER A 29 0.87 -27.21 12.22
C SER A 29 1.13 -28.54 12.92
N SER A 30 2.35 -29.05 12.78
CA SER A 30 2.76 -30.30 13.43
C SER A 30 4.29 -30.40 13.47
N GLU A 31 4.76 -31.41 14.21
CA GLU A 31 6.13 -31.88 14.11
C GLU A 31 6.25 -32.92 13.00
N LEU A 32 7.33 -32.85 12.20
CA LEU A 32 7.59 -33.78 11.11
C LEU A 32 8.44 -34.98 11.58
N PHE A 33 9.62 -34.72 12.10
CA PHE A 33 10.53 -35.72 12.57
C PHE A 33 11.53 -35.13 13.58
N GLN A 34 12.20 -36.01 14.33
CA GLN A 34 13.19 -35.60 15.32
C GLN A 34 14.60 -35.55 14.72
N LEU A 35 15.28 -34.41 14.96
CA LEU A 35 16.71 -34.25 14.79
C LEU A 35 17.41 -34.39 16.15
N PRO A 36 18.74 -34.58 16.20
CA PRO A 36 19.49 -34.60 17.49
C PRO A 36 19.30 -33.32 18.31
N ALA A 37 18.99 -32.20 17.68
CA ALA A 37 18.78 -30.90 18.32
C ALA A 37 17.33 -30.63 18.73
N GLY A 38 16.38 -31.46 18.32
CA GLY A 38 14.96 -31.31 18.60
C GLY A 38 14.08 -31.63 17.39
N PRO A 39 12.76 -31.47 17.52
CA PRO A 39 11.84 -31.74 16.41
C PRO A 39 11.93 -30.66 15.33
N VAL A 40 11.85 -31.08 14.07
CA VAL A 40 11.53 -30.18 12.94
C VAL A 40 10.03 -29.97 12.94
N ALA A 41 9.61 -28.72 13.03
CA ALA A 41 8.20 -28.36 13.01
C ALA A 41 7.86 -27.60 11.73
N PHE A 42 6.61 -27.73 11.31
CA PHE A 42 6.07 -26.97 10.18
C PHE A 42 4.74 -26.32 10.54
N ALA A 43 4.44 -25.23 9.85
CA ALA A 43 3.11 -24.66 9.77
C ALA A 43 2.80 -24.38 8.30
N THR A 44 1.59 -24.65 7.89
CA THR A 44 1.09 -24.36 6.54
C THR A 44 -0.34 -23.89 6.64
N GLY A 45 -0.77 -23.14 5.66
CA GLY A 45 -2.15 -22.71 5.61
C GLY A 45 -2.53 -22.15 4.25
N TYR A 46 -3.83 -22.02 4.11
CA TYR A 46 -4.47 -21.37 2.99
C TYR A 46 -5.40 -20.29 3.49
N GLU A 47 -5.40 -19.15 2.80
CA GLU A 47 -6.24 -18.01 3.10
C GLU A 47 -6.88 -17.50 1.82
N TYR A 48 -8.19 -17.28 1.87
CA TYR A 48 -8.94 -16.56 0.85
C TYR A 48 -9.49 -15.28 1.44
N ARG A 49 -9.25 -14.16 0.76
CA ARG A 49 -9.77 -12.84 1.13
C ARG A 49 -10.46 -12.22 -0.06
N LYS A 50 -11.64 -11.65 0.17
CA LYS A 50 -12.32 -10.79 -0.80
C LYS A 50 -12.52 -9.42 -0.19
N TYR A 51 -12.04 -8.40 -0.87
CA TYR A 51 -12.20 -7.00 -0.54
C TYR A 51 -13.23 -6.37 -1.46
N GLU A 52 -14.22 -5.69 -0.88
CA GLU A 52 -15.21 -4.92 -1.62
C GLU A 52 -15.28 -3.54 -1.01
N GLY A 53 -15.27 -2.50 -1.85
CA GLY A 53 -15.33 -1.12 -1.41
C GLY A 53 -16.22 -0.29 -2.31
N SER A 54 -16.99 0.61 -1.69
CA SER A 54 -17.77 1.59 -2.42
C SER A 54 -17.76 2.93 -1.70
N TYR A 55 -17.78 3.99 -2.48
CA TYR A 55 -17.97 5.35 -2.03
C TYR A 55 -19.00 6.03 -2.90
N GLN A 56 -20.06 6.55 -2.27
CA GLN A 56 -21.13 7.26 -2.92
C GLN A 56 -21.21 8.66 -2.34
N PRO A 57 -20.68 9.67 -3.05
CA PRO A 57 -20.81 11.07 -2.65
C PRO A 57 -22.25 11.56 -2.78
N ASP A 58 -22.57 12.62 -2.04
CA ASP A 58 -23.84 13.31 -2.15
C ASP A 58 -24.08 13.81 -3.60
N PRO A 59 -25.31 13.74 -4.12
CA PRO A 59 -25.60 14.23 -5.46
C PRO A 59 -25.16 15.68 -5.72
N LEU A 60 -25.22 16.55 -4.71
CA LEU A 60 -24.75 17.94 -4.82
C LEU A 60 -23.23 18.02 -5.01
N THR A 61 -22.46 17.08 -4.41
CA THR A 61 -21.01 16.96 -4.62
C THR A 61 -20.71 16.50 -6.04
N VAL A 62 -21.44 15.49 -6.51
CA VAL A 62 -21.25 14.93 -7.88
C VAL A 62 -21.42 15.97 -8.97
N ILE A 63 -22.45 16.82 -8.86
CA ILE A 63 -22.74 17.85 -9.86
C ILE A 63 -21.98 19.16 -9.66
N GLY A 64 -21.19 19.27 -8.58
CA GLY A 64 -20.37 20.46 -8.30
C GLY A 64 -21.17 21.71 -7.96
N HIS A 65 -22.37 21.58 -7.41
CA HIS A 65 -23.30 22.70 -7.14
C HIS A 65 -22.88 23.64 -6.01
N TYR A 66 -21.84 23.32 -5.29
CA TYR A 66 -21.27 24.21 -4.29
C TYR A 66 -19.73 24.20 -4.36
N ASN A 67 -19.10 25.13 -3.66
CA ASN A 67 -17.69 25.45 -3.79
C ASN A 67 -16.74 24.36 -3.19
N GLY A 68 -17.01 23.10 -3.53
CA GLY A 68 -16.18 21.95 -3.22
C GLY A 68 -15.54 21.34 -4.46
N VAL A 69 -14.59 20.45 -4.26
CA VAL A 69 -14.02 19.64 -5.34
C VAL A 69 -15.04 18.56 -5.70
N PRO A 70 -15.54 18.49 -6.94
CA PRO A 70 -16.44 17.42 -7.35
C PRO A 70 -15.82 16.05 -7.13
N SER A 71 -16.60 15.12 -6.61
CA SER A 71 -16.19 13.73 -6.39
C SER A 71 -17.22 12.80 -7.03
N LEU A 72 -16.76 11.78 -7.71
CA LEU A 72 -17.61 10.82 -8.39
C LEU A 72 -17.71 9.51 -7.57
N PRO A 73 -18.78 8.73 -7.77
CA PRO A 73 -18.90 7.42 -7.15
C PRO A 73 -17.73 6.52 -7.51
N THR A 74 -17.24 5.75 -6.53
CA THR A 74 -16.19 4.75 -6.69
C THR A 74 -16.69 3.43 -6.17
N SER A 75 -16.47 2.33 -6.89
CA SER A 75 -16.73 0.99 -6.40
C SER A 75 -15.81 -0.01 -7.07
N GLY A 76 -15.40 -1.02 -6.33
CA GLY A 76 -14.57 -2.09 -6.85
C GLY A 76 -14.41 -3.22 -5.86
N SER A 77 -13.87 -4.32 -6.36
CA SER A 77 -13.54 -5.48 -5.55
C SER A 77 -12.36 -6.22 -6.15
N TYR A 78 -11.62 -6.92 -5.31
CA TYR A 78 -10.64 -7.93 -5.71
C TYR A 78 -10.59 -9.04 -4.69
N ASP A 79 -10.12 -10.18 -5.10
CA ASP A 79 -9.88 -11.32 -4.24
C ASP A 79 -8.42 -11.76 -4.29
N VAL A 80 -8.04 -12.47 -3.24
CA VAL A 80 -6.68 -12.97 -3.03
C VAL A 80 -6.76 -14.39 -2.52
N ASN A 81 -6.00 -15.28 -3.16
CA ASN A 81 -5.77 -16.63 -2.71
C ASN A 81 -4.33 -16.74 -2.23
N GLU A 82 -4.12 -17.13 -0.99
CA GLU A 82 -2.78 -17.23 -0.42
C GLU A 82 -2.53 -18.63 0.14
N ALA A 83 -1.33 -19.13 -0.08
CA ALA A 83 -0.82 -20.33 0.58
C ALA A 83 0.54 -20.06 1.16
N TYR A 84 0.81 -20.60 2.36
CA TYR A 84 2.10 -20.44 3.00
C TYR A 84 2.61 -21.75 3.57
N LEU A 85 3.93 -21.84 3.70
CA LEU A 85 4.63 -22.89 4.40
C LEU A 85 5.74 -22.26 5.25
N GLU A 86 5.81 -22.68 6.51
CA GLU A 86 6.87 -22.32 7.45
C GLU A 86 7.51 -23.59 8.00
N LEU A 87 8.83 -23.57 8.12
CA LEU A 87 9.63 -24.62 8.72
C LEU A 87 10.48 -24.07 9.86
N SER A 88 10.50 -24.78 10.98
CA SER A 88 11.39 -24.52 12.11
C SER A 88 12.33 -25.71 12.28
N ILE A 89 13.62 -25.48 12.09
CA ILE A 89 14.64 -26.51 12.03
C ILE A 89 15.69 -26.25 13.13
N PRO A 90 15.72 -27.04 14.19
CA PRO A 90 16.79 -27.00 15.18
C PRO A 90 18.05 -27.62 14.56
N VAL A 91 19.11 -26.80 14.37
CA VAL A 91 20.33 -27.22 13.68
C VAL A 91 21.26 -27.93 14.64
N PHE A 92 21.50 -27.35 15.83
CA PHE A 92 22.24 -27.98 16.90
C PHE A 92 21.75 -27.54 18.29
N ALA A 93 22.02 -28.39 19.30
CA ALA A 93 21.83 -28.07 20.71
C ALA A 93 23.03 -28.57 21.49
N LYS A 94 23.49 -27.77 22.48
CA LYS A 94 24.62 -28.10 23.40
C LYS A 94 25.88 -28.53 22.63
N SER A 95 26.39 -27.67 21.78
CA SER A 95 27.59 -27.92 20.98
C SER A 95 28.74 -26.97 21.35
N ALA A 96 29.94 -27.22 20.81
CA ALA A 96 31.07 -26.30 20.95
C ALA A 96 30.80 -24.88 20.30
N LEU A 97 29.81 -24.78 19.44
CA LEU A 97 29.41 -23.53 18.77
C LEU A 97 28.35 -22.75 19.57
N GLY A 98 27.86 -23.28 20.67
CA GLY A 98 26.86 -22.62 21.51
C GLY A 98 25.74 -23.54 21.99
N GLU A 99 24.83 -22.97 22.74
CA GLU A 99 23.75 -23.71 23.39
C GLU A 99 22.69 -24.20 22.40
N ARG A 100 22.33 -23.36 21.39
CA ARG A 100 21.29 -23.71 20.44
C ARG A 100 21.36 -22.85 19.18
N LEU A 101 21.13 -23.47 18.04
CA LEU A 101 20.90 -22.79 16.76
C LEU A 101 19.61 -23.28 16.12
N ASP A 102 18.70 -22.37 15.85
CA ASP A 102 17.44 -22.63 15.15
C ASP A 102 17.42 -21.84 13.84
N LEU A 103 17.02 -22.50 12.76
CA LEU A 103 16.77 -21.92 11.45
C LEU A 103 15.26 -21.91 11.21
N SER A 104 14.72 -20.78 10.78
CA SER A 104 13.35 -20.67 10.30
C SER A 104 13.34 -20.30 8.82
N LEU A 105 12.55 -21.05 8.05
CA LEU A 105 12.34 -20.83 6.62
C LEU A 105 10.85 -20.67 6.40
N ALA A 106 10.44 -19.65 5.65
CA ALA A 106 9.05 -19.48 5.28
C ALA A 106 8.92 -18.97 3.86
N GLY A 107 7.83 -19.33 3.21
CA GLY A 107 7.44 -18.79 1.92
C GLY A 107 5.93 -18.65 1.87
N ARG A 108 5.47 -17.56 1.26
CA ARG A 108 4.06 -17.31 0.99
C ARG A 108 3.91 -17.00 -0.48
N TYR A 109 2.94 -17.63 -1.09
CA TYR A 109 2.48 -17.33 -2.44
C TYR A 109 1.09 -16.71 -2.35
N SER A 110 0.94 -15.52 -2.92
CA SER A 110 -0.31 -14.75 -2.92
C SER A 110 -0.72 -14.48 -4.36
N ASP A 111 -1.91 -14.93 -4.75
CA ASP A 111 -2.48 -14.74 -6.09
C ASP A 111 -3.64 -13.76 -6.02
N TYR A 112 -3.43 -12.59 -6.60
CA TYR A 112 -4.39 -11.49 -6.63
C TYR A 112 -5.15 -11.47 -7.95
N SER A 113 -6.46 -11.32 -7.91
CA SER A 113 -7.30 -11.23 -9.13
C SER A 113 -6.98 -10.01 -10.01
N THR A 114 -6.21 -9.05 -9.50
CA THR A 114 -5.89 -7.79 -10.19
C THR A 114 -4.55 -7.81 -10.92
N PHE A 115 -3.50 -8.40 -10.35
CA PHE A 115 -2.15 -8.38 -10.93
C PHE A 115 -1.45 -9.75 -10.93
N GLY A 116 -2.09 -10.80 -10.39
CA GLY A 116 -1.53 -12.16 -10.40
C GLY A 116 -0.74 -12.52 -9.16
N GLY A 117 0.22 -13.43 -9.32
CA GLY A 117 0.89 -14.11 -8.23
C GLY A 117 2.20 -13.49 -7.80
N GLU A 118 2.38 -13.34 -6.47
CA GLU A 118 3.60 -12.88 -5.84
C GLU A 118 4.12 -13.89 -4.81
N PHE A 119 5.42 -14.12 -4.79
CA PHE A 119 6.07 -15.00 -3.83
C PHE A 119 6.98 -14.22 -2.89
N THR A 120 6.75 -14.37 -1.58
CA THR A 120 7.53 -13.68 -0.53
C THR A 120 8.24 -14.69 0.35
N PRO A 121 9.58 -14.82 0.24
CA PRO A 121 10.38 -15.64 1.13
C PRO A 121 10.73 -14.92 2.43
N LYS A 122 10.93 -15.70 3.49
CA LYS A 122 11.46 -15.23 4.77
C LYS A 122 12.42 -16.26 5.35
N TYR A 123 13.58 -15.79 5.79
CA TYR A 123 14.63 -16.57 6.43
C TYR A 123 14.92 -15.99 7.79
N GLY A 124 15.08 -16.83 8.79
CA GLY A 124 15.41 -16.42 10.14
C GLY A 124 16.44 -17.34 10.78
N LEU A 125 17.32 -16.76 11.57
CA LEU A 125 18.30 -17.46 12.37
C LEU A 125 18.22 -16.97 13.80
N ARG A 126 18.15 -17.91 14.73
CA ARG A 126 18.25 -17.65 16.17
C ARG A 126 19.39 -18.48 16.75
N TRP A 127 20.46 -17.81 17.18
CA TRP A 127 21.62 -18.44 17.75
C TRP A 127 21.79 -18.05 19.20
N GLN A 128 21.59 -19.00 20.09
CA GLN A 128 21.90 -18.88 21.50
C GLN A 128 23.34 -19.30 21.71
N VAL A 129 24.22 -18.33 21.83
CA VAL A 129 25.68 -18.55 21.99
C VAL A 129 25.98 -19.06 23.41
N THR A 130 25.38 -18.41 24.41
CA THR A 130 25.48 -18.79 25.83
C THR A 130 24.07 -18.69 26.45
N ASN A 131 23.95 -19.02 27.74
CA ASN A 131 22.68 -18.87 28.47
C ASN A 131 22.19 -17.39 28.47
N ASP A 132 23.12 -16.44 28.42
CA ASP A 132 22.83 -15.00 28.53
C ASP A 132 22.88 -14.25 27.21
N LEU A 133 23.42 -14.83 26.11
CA LEU A 133 23.60 -14.18 24.83
C LEU A 133 22.83 -14.90 23.70
N VAL A 134 21.87 -14.21 23.12
CA VAL A 134 21.10 -14.68 21.96
C VAL A 134 21.23 -13.68 20.82
N LEU A 135 21.72 -14.15 19.69
CA LEU A 135 21.75 -13.40 18.43
C LEU A 135 20.56 -13.82 17.56
N ARG A 136 19.94 -12.85 16.92
CA ARG A 136 18.84 -13.09 15.96
C ARG A 136 19.05 -12.26 14.72
N THR A 137 18.81 -12.87 13.57
CA THR A 137 18.75 -12.17 12.30
C THR A 137 17.59 -12.71 11.49
N SER A 138 17.00 -11.85 10.65
CA SER A 138 15.96 -12.26 9.71
C SER A 138 16.07 -11.44 8.43
N TYR A 139 15.75 -12.09 7.32
CA TYR A 139 15.54 -11.46 6.03
C TYR A 139 14.15 -11.83 5.54
N ALA A 140 13.40 -10.87 5.03
CA ALA A 140 12.08 -11.10 4.45
C ALA A 140 11.89 -10.15 3.27
N GLU A 141 11.31 -10.65 2.22
CA GLU A 141 10.78 -9.85 1.11
C GLU A 141 9.32 -9.53 1.39
N GLY A 142 8.87 -8.40 0.89
CA GLY A 142 7.49 -7.99 1.01
C GLY A 142 7.13 -7.06 -0.14
N PHE A 143 5.86 -7.02 -0.46
CA PHE A 143 5.28 -6.13 -1.46
C PHE A 143 4.05 -5.43 -0.88
N ARG A 144 3.56 -4.42 -1.56
CA ARG A 144 2.32 -3.72 -1.21
C ARG A 144 1.35 -3.81 -2.38
N ALA A 145 0.27 -4.55 -2.20
CA ALA A 145 -0.82 -4.58 -3.18
C ALA A 145 -1.51 -3.20 -3.27
N PRO A 146 -1.93 -2.80 -4.47
CA PRO A 146 -2.76 -1.61 -4.65
C PRO A 146 -4.09 -1.72 -3.90
N THR A 147 -4.55 -0.59 -3.36
CA THR A 147 -5.85 -0.49 -2.68
C THR A 147 -7.00 -0.36 -3.67
N ILE A 148 -8.25 -0.57 -3.21
CA ILE A 148 -9.44 -0.35 -4.03
C ILE A 148 -9.50 1.08 -4.57
N GLY A 149 -9.12 2.07 -3.78
CA GLY A 149 -9.07 3.47 -4.23
C GLY A 149 -8.02 3.73 -5.31
N GLU A 150 -6.87 3.07 -5.24
CA GLU A 150 -5.81 3.17 -6.25
C GLU A 150 -6.17 2.44 -7.55
N LEU A 151 -6.94 1.36 -7.47
CA LEU A 151 -7.37 0.58 -8.64
C LEU A 151 -8.61 1.16 -9.32
N TYR A 152 -9.64 1.45 -8.53
CA TYR A 152 -10.99 1.77 -9.03
C TYR A 152 -11.42 3.21 -8.77
N GLY A 153 -10.57 4.04 -8.16
CA GLY A 153 -10.90 5.43 -7.83
C GLY A 153 -11.39 6.20 -9.04
N SER A 154 -12.53 6.85 -8.91
CA SER A 154 -13.05 7.71 -9.97
C SER A 154 -12.15 8.93 -10.17
N ALA A 155 -12.15 9.48 -11.38
CA ALA A 155 -11.42 10.70 -11.68
C ALA A 155 -11.88 11.84 -10.76
N ALA A 156 -10.95 12.42 -10.04
CA ALA A 156 -11.17 13.52 -9.12
C ALA A 156 -10.13 14.63 -9.34
N ARG A 157 -10.54 15.86 -9.16
CA ARG A 157 -9.63 16.99 -9.13
C ARG A 157 -8.93 17.04 -7.78
N GLY A 158 -7.62 17.24 -7.81
CA GLY A 158 -6.81 17.60 -6.65
C GLY A 158 -6.02 18.87 -6.91
N ASP A 159 -5.92 19.73 -5.93
CA ASP A 159 -5.12 20.96 -6.02
C ASP A 159 -3.87 20.76 -5.15
N PHE A 160 -2.77 20.33 -5.78
CA PHE A 160 -1.53 19.97 -5.09
C PHE A 160 -0.54 21.12 -5.13
N GLU A 161 0.23 21.27 -4.05
CA GLU A 161 1.37 22.19 -4.05
C GLU A 161 2.53 21.56 -4.84
N ILE A 162 2.78 22.11 -6.01
CA ILE A 162 3.83 21.67 -6.92
C ILE A 162 4.65 22.88 -7.35
N SER A 163 5.96 22.83 -7.14
CA SER A 163 6.87 23.80 -7.72
C SER A 163 7.23 23.37 -9.14
N ASP A 164 6.80 24.17 -10.12
CA ASP A 164 7.18 23.96 -11.51
C ASP A 164 8.71 24.04 -11.65
N PRO A 165 9.38 22.98 -12.15
CA PRO A 165 10.83 23.00 -12.32
C PRO A 165 11.33 24.09 -13.26
N CYS A 166 10.50 24.59 -14.16
CA CYS A 166 10.87 25.69 -15.08
C CYS A 166 10.60 27.08 -14.52
N SER A 167 9.97 27.18 -13.35
CA SER A 167 9.66 28.44 -12.71
C SER A 167 10.89 29.03 -12.00
N ILE A 168 11.06 30.34 -12.11
CA ILE A 168 11.91 31.09 -11.18
C ILE A 168 11.25 31.01 -9.80
N GLY A 169 12.00 30.56 -8.80
CA GLY A 169 11.51 30.44 -7.43
C GLY A 169 11.36 31.81 -6.74
N LEU A 170 10.73 31.79 -5.56
CA LEU A 170 10.60 32.95 -4.70
C LEU A 170 11.99 33.55 -4.40
N GLY A 171 12.10 34.87 -4.49
CA GLY A 171 13.37 35.59 -4.30
C GLY A 171 14.32 35.51 -5.49
N GLY A 172 13.85 35.09 -6.67
CA GLY A 172 14.65 35.05 -7.91
C GLY A 172 15.62 33.88 -8.00
N THR A 173 15.37 32.81 -7.23
CA THR A 173 16.16 31.57 -7.35
C THR A 173 16.00 30.94 -8.75
N PRO A 174 17.11 30.49 -9.38
CA PRO A 174 17.07 29.89 -10.71
C PRO A 174 16.11 28.68 -10.79
N PRO A 175 15.49 28.43 -11.97
CA PRO A 175 14.73 27.21 -12.18
C PRO A 175 15.56 25.96 -11.89
N ARG A 176 14.90 24.93 -11.36
CA ARG A 176 15.54 23.62 -11.10
C ARG A 176 15.62 22.75 -12.36
N GLY A 177 14.75 23.02 -13.33
CA GLY A 177 14.70 22.32 -14.61
C GLY A 177 15.79 22.80 -15.57
N ASP A 178 16.16 21.93 -16.51
CA ASP A 178 17.08 22.27 -17.58
C ASP A 178 16.45 23.32 -18.51
N ALA A 179 17.19 24.41 -18.76
CA ALA A 179 16.71 25.55 -19.55
C ALA A 179 16.35 25.17 -20.99
N SER A 180 17.05 24.21 -21.60
CA SER A 180 16.79 23.73 -22.96
C SER A 180 15.49 22.95 -23.03
N ASN A 181 15.21 22.11 -22.04
CA ASN A 181 13.98 21.32 -21.93
C ASN A 181 12.77 22.26 -21.68
N CYS A 182 12.94 23.23 -20.78
CA CYS A 182 11.90 24.23 -20.53
C CYS A 182 11.56 25.07 -21.79
N ALA A 183 12.57 25.48 -22.53
CA ALA A 183 12.39 26.21 -23.79
C ALA A 183 11.73 25.33 -24.85
N ALA A 184 12.09 24.05 -24.95
CA ALA A 184 11.48 23.07 -25.87
C ALA A 184 9.99 22.82 -25.56
N LEU A 185 9.59 22.94 -24.28
CA LEU A 185 8.19 22.88 -23.83
C LEU A 185 7.43 24.20 -24.04
N GLY A 186 8.09 25.24 -24.60
CA GLY A 186 7.48 26.54 -24.87
C GLY A 186 7.40 27.46 -23.65
N VAL A 187 8.12 27.17 -22.57
CA VAL A 187 8.15 28.02 -21.39
C VAL A 187 8.99 29.26 -21.68
N PRO A 188 8.44 30.48 -21.52
CA PRO A 188 9.19 31.71 -21.81
C PRO A 188 10.31 31.95 -20.80
N GLY A 189 11.38 32.62 -21.24
CA GLY A 189 12.44 33.06 -20.34
C GLY A 189 11.90 33.99 -19.25
N GLY A 190 12.30 33.75 -18.02
CA GLY A 190 11.83 34.54 -16.87
C GLY A 190 10.47 34.12 -16.33
N TYR A 191 9.95 32.96 -16.74
CA TYR A 191 8.68 32.43 -16.26
C TYR A 191 8.67 32.27 -14.74
N GLN A 192 7.61 32.77 -14.13
CA GLN A 192 7.34 32.60 -12.71
C GLN A 192 5.93 32.03 -12.52
N GLN A 193 5.84 30.91 -11.82
CA GLN A 193 4.57 30.27 -11.48
C GLN A 193 3.73 31.22 -10.61
N ALA A 194 2.51 31.51 -11.05
CA ALA A 194 1.65 32.47 -10.37
C ALA A 194 1.04 31.91 -9.05
N ASN A 195 0.87 30.58 -8.98
CA ASN A 195 0.31 29.91 -7.82
C ASN A 195 1.04 28.56 -7.63
N SER A 196 1.39 28.22 -6.39
CA SER A 196 1.98 26.92 -6.06
C SER A 196 0.98 25.76 -6.17
N GLN A 197 -0.32 26.03 -6.10
CA GLN A 197 -1.36 25.03 -6.27
C GLN A 197 -1.67 24.82 -7.75
N ILE A 198 -1.43 23.61 -8.22
CA ILE A 198 -1.76 23.18 -9.58
C ILE A 198 -2.90 22.19 -9.50
N SER A 199 -3.95 22.46 -10.29
CA SER A 199 -5.07 21.55 -10.46
C SER A 199 -4.66 20.38 -11.34
N VAL A 200 -4.77 19.16 -10.79
CA VAL A 200 -4.51 17.92 -11.50
C VAL A 200 -5.72 16.99 -11.38
N THR A 201 -5.93 16.16 -12.38
CA THR A 201 -6.91 15.07 -12.29
C THR A 201 -6.19 13.79 -11.92
N THR A 202 -6.63 13.17 -10.84
CA THR A 202 -6.17 11.85 -10.39
C THR A 202 -7.30 10.84 -10.49
N GLY A 203 -6.98 9.57 -10.64
CA GLY A 203 -7.99 8.50 -10.71
C GLY A 203 -7.34 7.15 -10.50
N GLY A 204 -8.16 6.10 -10.42
CA GLY A 204 -7.70 4.73 -10.31
C GLY A 204 -7.00 4.25 -11.58
N ASN A 205 -6.14 3.26 -11.42
CA ASN A 205 -5.47 2.59 -12.52
C ASN A 205 -5.47 1.08 -12.28
N LEU A 206 -6.19 0.33 -13.10
CA LEU A 206 -6.26 -1.13 -13.01
C LEU A 206 -4.97 -1.85 -13.44
N ALA A 207 -4.04 -1.16 -14.05
CA ALA A 207 -2.74 -1.69 -14.45
C ALA A 207 -1.62 -1.44 -13.42
N LEU A 208 -1.99 -1.08 -12.18
CA LEU A 208 -1.01 -0.98 -11.10
C LEU A 208 -0.54 -2.37 -10.68
N GLU A 209 0.77 -2.50 -10.58
CA GLU A 209 1.48 -3.66 -10.06
C GLU A 209 2.01 -3.38 -8.64
N PRO A 210 2.33 -4.41 -7.84
CA PRO A 210 2.82 -4.26 -6.48
C PRO A 210 4.24 -3.71 -6.39
#